data_c8951851006d450618df8f2cdfb19fa1
#
_entry.id   c8951851006d450618df8f2cdfb19fa1
#
_cell.length_a   1.000
_cell.length_b   1.000
_cell.length_c   1.000
_cell.angle_alpha   90.00
_cell.angle_beta   90.00
_cell.angle_gamma   90.00
#
_symmetry.space_group_name_H-M   'P 1'
#
loop_
_entity.id
_entity.type
_entity.pdbx_description
1 polymer ?
#
loop_
_entity_poly.entity_id
_entity_poly.type
_entity_poly.pdbx_seq_one_letter_code
_entity_poly.pdbx_strand_id
1 'polypeptide(L)'
;MSTEAVAVSAVSEPQQHTPSAPAQANTVEKVNLLGMSRPQMEKFFEDMGEKKFRAGQVMKWIHQFFVTDFAEMTNISGKLREKLEKICEIKAPEVVHKNYSKDGTRKWVFRVGDGEGSLVETVLIPAEHRSGLRRTLCISSQVGCALDCSFCSTGKQGFQRDLTQAEIIGQLWMANYSYCLL
;
A
#
# COMPACT_ATOMS: atom_id res chain seq x y z
N MET A 1 75.30 -1.38 -16.60
CA MET A 1 73.95 -1.86 -16.84
C MET A 1 73.15 -1.49 -15.60
N SER A 2 72.40 -0.37 -15.69
CA SER A 2 71.72 0.25 -14.55
C SER A 2 70.28 -0.31 -14.46
N THR A 3 69.92 -0.85 -13.32
CA THR A 3 68.57 -1.24 -12.99
C THR A 3 67.85 -0.11 -12.24
N GLU A 4 66.91 0.57 -12.92
CA GLU A 4 66.05 1.56 -12.31
C GLU A 4 64.95 0.85 -11.48
N ALA A 5 64.85 1.24 -10.23
CA ALA A 5 63.79 0.82 -9.33
C ALA A 5 62.55 1.76 -9.50
N VAL A 6 61.42 1.20 -9.93
CA VAL A 6 60.15 1.90 -10.02
C VAL A 6 59.52 1.98 -8.63
N ALA A 7 59.31 3.20 -8.15
CA ALA A 7 58.62 3.48 -6.91
C ALA A 7 57.10 3.26 -7.07
N VAL A 8 56.52 2.39 -6.26
CA VAL A 8 55.06 2.16 -6.18
C VAL A 8 54.48 3.19 -5.24
N SER A 9 53.59 4.06 -5.79
CA SER A 9 52.82 5.06 -5.04
C SER A 9 51.83 4.39 -4.12
N ALA A 10 51.80 4.82 -2.88
CA ALA A 10 50.82 4.40 -1.87
C ALA A 10 49.41 4.83 -2.27
N VAL A 11 48.52 3.84 -2.34
CA VAL A 11 47.07 4.04 -2.52
C VAL A 11 46.50 4.43 -1.16
N SER A 12 45.91 5.63 -1.10
CA SER A 12 45.20 6.14 0.08
C SER A 12 43.92 5.35 0.35
N GLU A 13 43.75 4.90 1.58
CA GLU A 13 42.58 4.21 2.09
C GLU A 13 41.30 5.09 1.95
N PRO A 14 40.13 4.51 1.58
CA PRO A 14 38.86 5.24 1.56
C PRO A 14 38.35 5.47 2.99
N GLN A 15 38.12 6.72 3.33
CA GLN A 15 37.49 7.14 4.59
C GLN A 15 36.12 6.54 4.70
N GLN A 16 35.87 5.79 5.76
CA GLN A 16 34.57 5.25 6.14
C GLN A 16 33.64 6.40 6.53
N HIS A 17 32.68 6.72 5.66
CA HIS A 17 31.53 7.56 6.01
C HIS A 17 30.62 6.74 6.93
N THR A 18 30.62 7.06 8.21
CA THR A 18 29.56 6.62 9.13
C THR A 18 28.26 7.36 8.78
N PRO A 19 27.19 6.66 8.39
CA PRO A 19 25.90 7.32 8.22
C PRO A 19 25.39 7.77 9.59
N SER A 20 25.18 9.08 9.75
CA SER A 20 24.45 9.64 10.88
C SER A 20 23.04 9.08 10.90
N ALA A 21 22.62 8.47 12.02
CA ALA A 21 21.28 7.96 12.22
C ALA A 21 20.26 9.07 11.98
N PRO A 22 19.17 8.79 11.21
CA PRO A 22 18.10 9.75 11.06
C PRO A 22 17.43 9.96 12.42
N ALA A 23 17.25 11.23 12.79
CA ALA A 23 16.51 11.61 13.97
C ALA A 23 15.11 10.97 13.94
N GLN A 24 14.82 10.11 14.92
CA GLN A 24 13.52 9.51 15.11
C GLN A 24 12.54 10.65 15.50
N ALA A 25 11.84 11.17 14.51
CA ALA A 25 10.64 11.94 14.77
C ALA A 25 9.64 10.97 15.42
N ASN A 26 9.17 11.28 16.63
CA ASN A 26 8.07 10.62 17.32
C ASN A 26 6.77 10.89 16.55
N THR A 27 6.60 10.27 15.39
CA THR A 27 5.32 10.22 14.67
C THR A 27 4.48 9.17 15.37
N VAL A 28 3.46 9.60 16.10
CA VAL A 28 2.41 8.72 16.59
C VAL A 28 1.86 7.98 15.36
N GLU A 29 2.07 6.68 15.30
CA GLU A 29 1.61 5.84 14.18
C GLU A 29 0.09 5.93 14.09
N LYS A 30 -0.41 6.52 12.99
CA LYS A 30 -1.85 6.67 12.76
C LYS A 30 -2.46 5.34 12.39
N VAL A 31 -3.67 5.11 12.88
CA VAL A 31 -4.44 3.89 12.57
C VAL A 31 -5.00 4.00 11.16
N ASN A 32 -4.64 3.08 10.26
CA ASN A 32 -5.16 3.05 8.91
C ASN A 32 -6.56 2.42 8.88
N LEU A 33 -7.59 3.22 8.64
CA LEU A 33 -9.00 2.77 8.63
C LEU A 33 -9.36 1.94 7.39
N LEU A 34 -8.57 2.01 6.32
CA LEU A 34 -8.87 1.29 5.07
C LEU A 34 -8.89 -0.23 5.24
N GLY A 35 -8.05 -0.77 6.14
CA GLY A 35 -7.96 -2.20 6.42
C GLY A 35 -8.96 -2.72 7.45
N MET A 36 -9.76 -1.86 8.07
CA MET A 36 -10.69 -2.29 9.11
C MET A 36 -11.96 -2.93 8.54
N SER A 37 -12.30 -4.11 9.04
CA SER A 37 -13.62 -4.68 8.87
C SER A 37 -14.67 -3.87 9.65
N ARG A 38 -15.96 -4.03 9.29
CA ARG A 38 -17.03 -3.30 9.97
C ARG A 38 -17.05 -3.52 11.48
N PRO A 39 -16.95 -4.76 12.02
CA PRO A 39 -16.91 -4.98 13.47
C PRO A 39 -15.69 -4.32 14.15
N GLN A 40 -14.52 -4.35 13.50
CA GLN A 40 -13.32 -3.68 14.02
C GLN A 40 -13.50 -2.16 14.08
N MET A 41 -14.08 -1.57 13.05
CA MET A 41 -14.34 -0.13 13.02
C MET A 41 -15.43 0.26 14.03
N GLU A 42 -16.50 -0.53 14.19
CA GLU A 42 -17.53 -0.30 15.21
C GLU A 42 -16.91 -0.31 16.61
N LYS A 43 -16.06 -1.31 16.90
CA LYS A 43 -15.33 -1.37 18.18
C LYS A 43 -14.38 -0.18 18.37
N PHE A 44 -13.64 0.21 17.35
CA PHE A 44 -12.74 1.35 17.39
C PHE A 44 -13.48 2.66 17.73
N PHE A 45 -14.67 2.89 17.16
CA PHE A 45 -15.49 4.05 17.48
C PHE A 45 -16.04 3.98 18.92
N GLU A 46 -16.46 2.79 19.39
CA GLU A 46 -16.89 2.61 20.80
C GLU A 46 -15.76 2.91 21.78
N ASP A 47 -14.56 2.40 21.51
CA ASP A 47 -13.37 2.61 22.35
C ASP A 47 -12.99 4.12 22.42
N MET A 48 -13.35 4.90 21.38
CA MET A 48 -13.22 6.36 21.37
C MET A 48 -14.37 7.11 22.07
N GLY A 49 -15.39 6.42 22.57
CA GLY A 49 -16.59 7.02 23.15
C GLY A 49 -17.63 7.50 22.14
N GLU A 50 -17.51 7.06 20.87
CA GLU A 50 -18.44 7.36 19.79
C GLU A 50 -19.45 6.24 19.56
N LYS A 51 -20.59 6.57 18.92
CA LYS A 51 -21.64 5.58 18.62
C LYS A 51 -21.23 4.67 17.45
N LYS A 52 -21.55 3.37 17.52
CA LYS A 52 -21.26 2.36 16.48
C LYS A 52 -21.66 2.75 15.07
N PHE A 53 -22.81 3.43 14.89
CA PHE A 53 -23.28 3.81 13.56
C PHE A 53 -22.31 4.76 12.82
N ARG A 54 -21.42 5.45 13.54
CA ARG A 54 -20.37 6.29 12.94
C ARG A 54 -19.42 5.48 12.06
N ALA A 55 -19.12 4.24 12.44
CA ALA A 55 -18.35 3.33 11.63
C ALA A 55 -18.95 3.14 10.24
N GLY A 56 -20.27 2.92 10.16
CA GLY A 56 -20.97 2.79 8.88
C GLY A 56 -20.93 4.05 8.03
N GLN A 57 -20.97 5.24 8.65
CA GLN A 57 -20.83 6.51 7.94
C GLN A 57 -19.43 6.67 7.34
N VAL A 58 -18.37 6.43 8.13
CA VAL A 58 -16.99 6.53 7.67
C VAL A 58 -16.69 5.49 6.60
N MET A 59 -17.10 4.23 6.79
CA MET A 59 -16.93 3.18 5.77
C MET A 59 -17.60 3.55 4.44
N LYS A 60 -18.76 4.20 4.48
CA LYS A 60 -19.42 4.68 3.27
C LYS A 60 -18.56 5.71 2.53
N TRP A 61 -17.99 6.66 3.24
CA TRP A 61 -17.10 7.65 2.66
C TRP A 61 -15.84 7.01 2.03
N ILE A 62 -15.21 6.08 2.75
CA ILE A 62 -14.01 5.39 2.29
C ILE A 62 -14.30 4.51 1.06
N HIS A 63 -15.31 3.63 1.12
CA HIS A 63 -15.46 2.55 0.15
C HIS A 63 -16.48 2.83 -0.97
N GLN A 64 -17.39 3.80 -0.80
CA GLN A 64 -18.36 4.16 -1.85
C GLN A 64 -18.03 5.49 -2.52
N PHE A 65 -17.50 6.45 -1.76
CA PHE A 65 -17.15 7.76 -2.30
C PHE A 65 -15.65 7.94 -2.54
N PHE A 66 -14.84 6.97 -2.13
CA PHE A 66 -13.38 6.98 -2.28
C PHE A 66 -12.68 8.22 -1.71
N VAL A 67 -13.24 8.76 -0.63
CA VAL A 67 -12.72 9.93 0.07
C VAL A 67 -11.65 9.49 1.06
N THR A 68 -10.51 10.16 1.03
CA THR A 68 -9.37 9.96 1.94
C THR A 68 -9.18 11.07 2.94
N ASP A 69 -9.78 12.25 2.68
CA ASP A 69 -9.74 13.40 3.58
C ASP A 69 -10.96 13.43 4.49
N PHE A 70 -10.74 13.38 5.80
CA PHE A 70 -11.83 13.46 6.79
C PHE A 70 -12.60 14.79 6.71
N ALA A 71 -12.00 15.87 6.21
CA ALA A 71 -12.65 17.16 6.05
C ALA A 71 -13.85 17.11 5.09
N GLU A 72 -13.80 16.23 4.10
CA GLU A 72 -14.86 16.04 3.11
C GLU A 72 -16.09 15.27 3.65
N MET A 73 -15.98 14.61 4.80
CA MET A 73 -17.01 13.77 5.39
C MET A 73 -18.11 14.60 6.06
N THR A 74 -18.95 15.29 5.28
CA THR A 74 -19.88 16.35 5.73
C THR A 74 -20.94 15.89 6.71
N ASN A 75 -21.31 14.60 6.75
CA ASN A 75 -22.29 14.05 7.70
C ASN A 75 -21.69 13.61 9.04
N ILE A 76 -20.38 13.92 9.25
CA ILE A 76 -19.64 13.67 10.49
C ILE A 76 -19.34 15.03 11.15
N SER A 77 -19.53 15.11 12.47
CA SER A 77 -19.30 16.38 13.19
C SER A 77 -17.84 16.85 13.05
N GLY A 78 -17.62 18.18 12.98
CA GLY A 78 -16.28 18.77 12.87
C GLY A 78 -15.32 18.26 13.96
N LYS A 79 -15.79 18.21 15.22
CA LYS A 79 -14.99 17.68 16.34
C LYS A 79 -14.51 16.24 16.12
N LEU A 80 -15.37 15.38 15.55
CA LEU A 80 -14.99 13.99 15.27
C LEU A 80 -14.02 13.92 14.09
N ARG A 81 -14.21 14.72 13.04
CA ARG A 81 -13.26 14.80 11.91
C ARG A 81 -11.87 15.20 12.36
N GLU A 82 -11.75 16.26 13.17
CA GLU A 82 -10.49 16.70 13.74
C GLU A 82 -9.82 15.64 14.64
N LYS A 83 -10.63 14.88 15.39
CA LYS A 83 -10.14 13.76 16.20
C LYS A 83 -9.60 12.63 15.33
N LEU A 84 -10.33 12.24 14.29
CA LEU A 84 -9.91 11.21 13.34
C LEU A 84 -8.64 11.61 12.60
N GLU A 85 -8.54 12.85 12.16
CA GLU A 85 -7.36 13.36 11.45
C GLU A 85 -6.06 13.24 12.28
N LYS A 86 -6.17 13.39 13.61
CA LYS A 86 -5.01 13.28 14.52
C LYS A 86 -4.55 11.85 14.74
N ILE A 87 -5.46 10.87 14.80
CA ILE A 87 -5.19 9.51 15.24
C ILE A 87 -5.35 8.45 14.12
N CYS A 88 -5.96 8.83 13.00
CA CYS A 88 -6.25 7.91 11.89
C CYS A 88 -5.71 8.43 10.57
N GLU A 89 -5.59 7.52 9.64
CA GLU A 89 -5.36 7.80 8.22
C GLU A 89 -6.21 6.87 7.34
N ILE A 90 -6.36 7.23 6.08
CA ILE A 90 -6.97 6.40 5.03
C ILE A 90 -5.93 6.32 3.93
N LYS A 91 -5.10 5.29 3.98
CA LYS A 91 -3.93 5.18 3.12
C LYS A 91 -3.97 3.85 2.35
N ALA A 92 -4.12 3.95 1.03
CA ALA A 92 -3.94 2.83 0.13
C ALA A 92 -2.45 2.69 -0.24
N PRO A 93 -2.00 1.50 -0.69
CA PRO A 93 -0.65 1.33 -1.21
C PRO A 93 -0.37 2.27 -2.37
N GLU A 94 0.86 2.75 -2.45
CA GLU A 94 1.31 3.64 -3.51
C GLU A 94 1.37 2.91 -4.85
N VAL A 95 0.79 3.49 -5.91
CA VAL A 95 0.91 2.98 -7.27
C VAL A 95 2.23 3.43 -7.88
N VAL A 96 3.17 2.52 -8.03
CA VAL A 96 4.49 2.79 -8.61
C VAL A 96 4.47 2.71 -10.14
N HIS A 97 3.68 1.79 -10.69
CA HIS A 97 3.59 1.61 -12.14
C HIS A 97 2.18 1.19 -12.56
N LYS A 98 1.76 1.65 -13.75
CA LYS A 98 0.47 1.30 -14.38
C LYS A 98 0.71 0.88 -15.82
N ASN A 99 0.04 -0.18 -16.24
CA ASN A 99 0.02 -0.62 -17.63
C ASN A 99 -1.41 -0.92 -18.07
N TYR A 100 -1.79 -0.46 -19.25
CA TYR A 100 -3.10 -0.66 -19.85
C TYR A 100 -2.96 -1.31 -21.22
N SER A 101 -3.54 -2.50 -21.36
CA SER A 101 -3.53 -3.26 -22.61
C SER A 101 -4.72 -2.89 -23.49
N LYS A 102 -4.63 -3.19 -24.78
CA LYS A 102 -5.69 -2.88 -25.78
C LYS A 102 -6.99 -3.64 -25.53
N ASP A 103 -6.92 -4.82 -24.89
CA ASP A 103 -8.06 -5.63 -24.49
C ASP A 103 -8.79 -5.13 -23.23
N GLY A 104 -8.34 -3.98 -22.67
CA GLY A 104 -8.88 -3.40 -21.46
C GLY A 104 -8.29 -3.97 -20.17
N THR A 105 -7.35 -4.92 -20.24
CA THR A 105 -6.60 -5.41 -19.07
C THR A 105 -5.78 -4.27 -18.47
N ARG A 106 -5.83 -4.14 -17.14
CA ARG A 106 -5.09 -3.13 -16.39
C ARG A 106 -4.22 -3.80 -15.35
N LYS A 107 -2.95 -3.46 -15.33
CA LYS A 107 -1.98 -3.93 -14.33
C LYS A 107 -1.44 -2.75 -13.53
N TRP A 108 -1.39 -2.91 -12.23
CA TRP A 108 -0.75 -1.98 -11.30
C TRP A 108 0.36 -2.69 -10.54
N VAL A 109 1.43 -1.96 -10.27
CA VAL A 109 2.47 -2.34 -9.32
C VAL A 109 2.33 -1.42 -8.13
N PHE A 110 2.13 -1.99 -6.96
CA PHE A 110 1.99 -1.27 -5.69
C PHE A 110 3.23 -1.43 -4.84
N ARG A 111 3.60 -0.34 -4.19
CA ARG A 111 4.57 -0.37 -3.09
C ARG A 111 3.83 -0.69 -1.80
N VAL A 112 4.31 -1.69 -1.05
CA VAL A 112 3.76 -2.16 0.22
C VAL A 112 4.83 -2.16 1.30
N GLY A 113 4.45 -1.90 2.56
CA GLY A 113 5.38 -1.69 3.67
C GLY A 113 5.88 -0.26 3.75
N ASP A 114 6.80 -0.02 4.69
CA ASP A 114 7.38 1.29 4.96
C ASP A 114 8.67 1.53 4.17
N GLY A 115 8.97 2.79 3.89
CA GLY A 115 10.19 3.20 3.21
C GLY A 115 10.27 2.75 1.75
N GLU A 116 11.36 2.11 1.35
CA GLU A 116 11.55 1.60 -0.01
C GLU A 116 10.64 0.42 -0.34
N GLY A 117 10.08 -0.23 0.68
CA GLY A 117 9.03 -1.25 0.62
C GLY A 117 9.21 -2.32 -0.46
N SER A 118 8.39 -3.35 -0.36
CA SER A 118 8.31 -4.38 -1.38
C SER A 118 7.27 -4.04 -2.45
N LEU A 119 7.40 -4.64 -3.63
CA LEU A 119 6.48 -4.42 -4.74
C LEU A 119 5.57 -5.64 -4.92
N VAL A 120 4.28 -5.39 -5.14
CA VAL A 120 3.29 -6.41 -5.48
C VAL A 120 2.48 -5.99 -6.70
N GLU A 121 1.96 -6.97 -7.43
CA GLU A 121 1.15 -6.73 -8.63
C GLU A 121 -0.32 -6.98 -8.39
N THR A 122 -1.15 -6.21 -9.09
CA THR A 122 -2.60 -6.37 -9.16
C THR A 122 -3.03 -6.26 -10.62
N VAL A 123 -3.90 -7.16 -11.07
CA VAL A 123 -4.35 -7.20 -12.47
C VAL A 123 -5.87 -7.26 -12.54
N LEU A 124 -6.48 -6.31 -13.25
CA LEU A 124 -7.88 -6.31 -13.62
C LEU A 124 -8.01 -6.85 -15.05
N ILE A 125 -8.74 -7.95 -15.20
CA ILE A 125 -8.98 -8.63 -16.48
C ILE A 125 -10.46 -8.47 -16.82
N PRO A 126 -10.82 -7.67 -17.83
CA PRO A 126 -12.17 -7.65 -18.35
C PRO A 126 -12.43 -8.93 -19.17
N ALA A 127 -13.61 -9.47 -19.09
CA ALA A 127 -14.05 -10.59 -19.92
C ALA A 127 -15.51 -10.36 -20.37
N GLU A 128 -15.77 -10.58 -21.64
CA GLU A 128 -17.13 -10.63 -22.15
C GLU A 128 -17.80 -11.93 -21.68
N HIS A 129 -18.99 -11.81 -21.14
CA HIS A 129 -19.78 -12.95 -20.72
C HIS A 129 -21.20 -12.79 -21.26
N ARG A 130 -21.93 -13.90 -21.45
CA ARG A 130 -23.32 -13.89 -21.95
C ARG A 130 -24.29 -13.00 -21.14
N SER A 131 -23.99 -12.76 -19.87
CA SER A 131 -24.74 -11.88 -18.96
C SER A 131 -24.21 -10.43 -18.86
N GLY A 132 -23.27 -10.05 -19.73
CA GLY A 132 -22.63 -8.72 -19.73
C GLY A 132 -21.15 -8.76 -19.40
N LEU A 133 -20.56 -7.59 -19.20
CA LEU A 133 -19.13 -7.43 -18.91
C LEU A 133 -18.81 -7.99 -17.52
N ARG A 134 -18.03 -9.06 -17.44
CA ARG A 134 -17.46 -9.58 -16.20
C ARG A 134 -16.05 -9.00 -16.03
N ARG A 135 -15.67 -8.74 -14.78
CA ARG A 135 -14.32 -8.27 -14.41
C ARG A 135 -13.76 -9.18 -13.33
N THR A 136 -12.55 -9.64 -13.56
CA THR A 136 -11.79 -10.40 -12.55
C THR A 136 -10.63 -9.55 -12.08
N LEU A 137 -10.53 -9.36 -10.76
CA LEU A 137 -9.40 -8.69 -10.14
C LEU A 137 -8.53 -9.72 -9.44
N CYS A 138 -7.29 -9.88 -9.90
CA CYS A 138 -6.26 -10.64 -9.22
C CYS A 138 -5.49 -9.71 -8.30
N ILE A 139 -5.44 -10.02 -7.01
CA ILE A 139 -4.72 -9.25 -5.98
C ILE A 139 -3.65 -10.12 -5.34
N SER A 140 -2.60 -9.49 -4.86
CA SER A 140 -1.56 -10.15 -4.05
C SER A 140 -1.98 -10.19 -2.58
N SER A 141 -1.64 -11.27 -1.89
CA SER A 141 -1.82 -11.42 -0.44
C SER A 141 -0.51 -11.56 0.33
N GLN A 142 0.59 -11.76 -0.39
CA GLN A 142 1.94 -11.94 0.14
C GLN A 142 2.95 -11.13 -0.67
N VAL A 143 4.09 -10.82 -0.06
CA VAL A 143 5.30 -10.40 -0.76
C VAL A 143 6.11 -11.66 -1.04
N GLY A 144 6.30 -11.97 -2.33
CA GLY A 144 6.79 -13.27 -2.76
C GLY A 144 5.76 -14.37 -2.57
N CYS A 145 6.20 -15.61 -2.48
CA CYS A 145 5.29 -16.76 -2.30
C CYS A 145 5.98 -17.89 -1.55
N ALA A 146 5.28 -18.47 -0.57
CA ALA A 146 5.80 -19.59 0.23
C ALA A 146 5.76 -20.94 -0.51
N LEU A 147 4.99 -21.06 -1.62
CA LEU A 147 4.79 -22.34 -2.32
C LEU A 147 5.93 -22.70 -3.28
N ASP A 148 6.78 -21.74 -3.64
CA ASP A 148 7.96 -21.92 -4.51
C ASP A 148 7.73 -22.82 -5.74
N CYS A 149 6.62 -22.61 -6.45
CA CYS A 149 6.31 -23.38 -7.65
C CYS A 149 7.38 -23.13 -8.74
N SER A 150 7.96 -24.18 -9.31
CA SER A 150 9.07 -24.12 -10.28
C SER A 150 8.77 -23.29 -11.53
N PHE A 151 7.50 -23.19 -11.93
CA PHE A 151 7.03 -22.44 -13.10
C PHE A 151 6.62 -20.99 -12.78
N CYS A 152 6.61 -20.58 -11.50
CA CYS A 152 6.06 -19.29 -11.07
C CYS A 152 7.18 -18.29 -10.75
N SER A 153 7.19 -17.14 -11.44
CA SER A 153 8.18 -16.10 -11.18
C SER A 153 8.07 -15.51 -9.77
N THR A 154 6.86 -15.39 -9.21
CA THR A 154 6.64 -14.93 -7.84
C THR A 154 7.18 -15.94 -6.81
N GLY A 155 7.06 -17.26 -7.09
CA GLY A 155 7.65 -18.31 -6.24
C GLY A 155 9.17 -18.15 -6.11
N LYS A 156 9.86 -17.83 -7.22
CA LYS A 156 11.31 -17.64 -7.24
C LYS A 156 11.82 -16.45 -6.42
N GLN A 157 10.93 -15.52 -6.04
CA GLN A 157 11.30 -14.39 -5.18
C GLN A 157 11.40 -14.80 -3.69
N GLY A 158 10.94 -16.00 -3.34
CA GLY A 158 10.83 -16.46 -1.96
C GLY A 158 9.75 -15.72 -1.18
N PHE A 159 9.34 -16.30 -0.06
CA PHE A 159 8.38 -15.68 0.85
C PHE A 159 9.08 -14.65 1.75
N GLN A 160 8.55 -13.46 1.83
CA GLN A 160 9.03 -12.43 2.74
C GLN A 160 8.07 -12.19 3.90
N ARG A 161 6.80 -11.88 3.59
CA ARG A 161 5.75 -11.67 4.59
C ARG A 161 4.34 -11.73 3.96
N ASP A 162 3.34 -11.91 4.80
CA ASP A 162 1.95 -11.65 4.42
C ASP A 162 1.70 -10.14 4.32
N LEU A 163 0.76 -9.75 3.46
CA LEU A 163 0.28 -8.38 3.39
C LEU A 163 -0.70 -8.09 4.53
N THR A 164 -0.71 -6.86 5.01
CA THR A 164 -1.71 -6.38 5.96
C THR A 164 -3.09 -6.29 5.31
N GLN A 165 -4.16 -6.25 6.12
CA GLN A 165 -5.51 -6.05 5.61
C GLN A 165 -5.64 -4.76 4.79
N ALA A 166 -5.00 -3.66 5.23
CA ALA A 166 -5.00 -2.38 4.51
C ALA A 166 -4.30 -2.49 3.14
N GLU A 167 -3.21 -3.25 3.03
CA GLU A 167 -2.51 -3.47 1.78
C GLU A 167 -3.32 -4.33 0.81
N ILE A 168 -4.02 -5.36 1.31
CA ILE A 168 -4.87 -6.23 0.49
C ILE A 168 -6.10 -5.46 -0.01
N ILE A 169 -6.84 -4.83 0.92
CA ILE A 169 -8.05 -4.06 0.58
C ILE A 169 -7.70 -2.82 -0.25
N GLY A 170 -6.55 -2.21 0.01
CA GLY A 170 -6.08 -1.05 -0.74
C GLY A 170 -5.86 -1.33 -2.23
N GLN A 171 -5.44 -2.54 -2.62
CA GLN A 171 -5.35 -2.94 -4.03
C GLN A 171 -6.73 -2.92 -4.70
N LEU A 172 -7.75 -3.50 -4.05
CA LEU A 172 -9.13 -3.47 -4.54
C LEU A 172 -9.67 -2.03 -4.58
N TRP A 173 -9.43 -1.26 -3.54
CA TRP A 173 -9.87 0.13 -3.43
C TRP A 173 -9.29 0.99 -4.56
N MET A 174 -7.99 0.89 -4.83
CA MET A 174 -7.32 1.60 -5.92
C MET A 174 -7.81 1.16 -7.30
N ALA A 175 -8.08 -0.13 -7.51
CA ALA A 175 -8.62 -0.62 -8.76
C ALA A 175 -10.03 -0.03 -9.03
N ASN A 176 -10.90 -0.01 -8.02
CA ASN A 176 -12.24 0.58 -8.12
C ASN A 176 -12.18 2.11 -8.30
N TYR A 177 -11.34 2.81 -7.53
CA TYR A 177 -11.13 4.25 -7.68
C TYR A 177 -10.69 4.61 -9.10
N SER A 178 -9.71 3.90 -9.64
CA SER A 178 -9.22 4.10 -11.00
C SER A 178 -10.28 3.82 -12.08
N TYR A 179 -11.30 3.05 -11.75
CA TYR A 179 -12.41 2.72 -12.64
C TYR A 179 -13.55 3.74 -12.58
N CYS A 180 -13.84 4.29 -11.41
CA CYS A 180 -14.89 5.29 -11.22
C CYS A 180 -14.53 6.67 -11.81
N LEU A 181 -13.25 6.91 -12.09
CA LEU A 181 -12.75 8.16 -12.70
C LEU A 181 -12.78 8.15 -14.24
N LEU A 182 -13.30 7.09 -14.86
CA LEU A 182 -13.48 6.92 -16.31
C LEU A 182 -14.93 6.99 -16.71
#